data_911491a66ee86fdac070be33e3ac1218
#
_entry.id   911491a66ee86fdac070be33e3ac1218
#
_cell.length_a   1.000
_cell.length_b   1.000
_cell.length_c   1.000
_cell.angle_alpha   90.00
_cell.angle_beta   90.00
_cell.angle_gamma   90.00
#
_symmetry.space_group_name_H-M   'P 1'
#
loop_
_entity.id
_entity.type
_entity.pdbx_description
1 polymer ?
#
loop_
_entity_poly.entity_id
_entity_poly.type
_entity_poly.pdbx_seq_one_letter_code
_entity_poly.pdbx_strand_id
1 'polypeptide(L)'
;VLDPHGIGGNWKPCGGWTDGRQLLGTSPDKDLGFPYRTRIAGELNEAVDRSMLGLSWVRFLTESDRYASWIDRGHPNPPHYLWASYLEWAAQKMGMRVVPATVRLLDVTTESSATSPTGTATGTASQPYRWRLTAEDTRGAEFTLEADSVLVTGPGRSDGKISDVPGVLSVAEFWDLKARGSLPEVPRVVVIGTGESAASVLDQLIHLNIEEALAVSPLATMFSRGESQFENELYTDPRKWVTLSEAARRDFIRRTDRGVLSVRVQQVLDSDDRVAHRRGVVRRVELASSPDADFRLRVHIDDEVCGSYTELCDLVIDARGGRPLWFCDVMTPQVRHLLERALGNQSDAALSSVPAWEASIGADLAVEGLVPHLFVPALAGMRQGPGFANLSCLGELSDRVVAGLGVGDGLGDNAADVQAGMRAGVQAGVRAEVRS
;
A
#
# COMPACT_ATOMS: atom_id res chain seq x y z
N VAL A 1 -9.22 -13.44 -0.12
CA VAL A 1 -8.28 -12.48 0.46
C VAL A 1 -8.08 -12.85 1.93
N LEU A 2 -6.83 -12.80 2.40
CA LEU A 2 -6.49 -12.93 3.81
C LEU A 2 -6.04 -11.55 4.32
N ASP A 3 -6.72 -10.98 5.29
CA ASP A 3 -6.36 -9.70 5.91
C ASP A 3 -6.94 -9.64 7.33
N PRO A 4 -6.15 -9.37 8.38
CA PRO A 4 -6.64 -9.37 9.76
C PRO A 4 -7.65 -8.26 10.04
N HIS A 5 -7.65 -7.19 9.25
CA HIS A 5 -8.52 -6.02 9.40
C HIS A 5 -9.64 -5.98 8.35
N GLY A 6 -9.66 -6.95 7.43
CA GLY A 6 -10.61 -7.02 6.32
C GLY A 6 -10.35 -5.97 5.24
N ILE A 7 -11.35 -5.75 4.40
CA ILE A 7 -11.24 -4.80 3.28
C ILE A 7 -10.99 -3.38 3.81
N GLY A 8 -10.06 -2.67 3.16
CA GLY A 8 -9.76 -1.28 3.48
C GLY A 8 -9.04 -1.07 4.81
N GLY A 9 -8.39 -2.10 5.37
CA GLY A 9 -7.70 -2.04 6.66
C GLY A 9 -6.74 -0.86 6.80
N ASN A 10 -5.98 -0.53 5.75
CA ASN A 10 -5.04 0.59 5.75
C ASN A 10 -5.71 1.98 5.93
N TRP A 11 -6.99 2.10 5.65
CA TRP A 11 -7.77 3.33 5.83
C TRP A 11 -8.65 3.31 7.09
N LYS A 12 -8.47 2.29 7.93
CA LYS A 12 -9.13 2.15 9.24
C LYS A 12 -8.12 2.36 10.37
N PRO A 13 -8.56 2.79 11.55
CA PRO A 13 -7.66 2.98 12.70
C PRO A 13 -6.84 1.73 13.05
N CYS A 14 -7.41 0.54 12.88
CA CYS A 14 -6.75 -0.75 13.16
C CYS A 14 -5.55 -1.05 12.24
N GLY A 15 -5.43 -0.39 11.09
CA GLY A 15 -4.31 -0.57 10.16
C GLY A 15 -3.00 0.07 10.59
N GLY A 16 -3.04 0.99 11.57
CA GLY A 16 -1.84 1.69 12.08
C GLY A 16 -1.28 2.76 11.14
N TRP A 17 -2.12 3.32 10.24
CA TRP A 17 -1.73 4.36 9.30
C TRP A 17 -2.57 5.64 9.39
N THR A 18 -3.65 5.63 10.16
CA THR A 18 -4.64 6.70 10.21
C THR A 18 -5.56 6.55 11.43
N ASP A 19 -6.18 7.63 11.84
CA ASP A 19 -7.34 7.62 12.74
C ASP A 19 -8.68 7.48 11.98
N GLY A 20 -8.64 7.27 10.67
CA GLY A 20 -9.80 7.20 9.79
C GLY A 20 -10.33 8.56 9.31
N ARG A 21 -9.89 9.67 9.87
CA ARG A 21 -10.40 11.03 9.56
C ARG A 21 -9.55 11.79 8.55
N GLN A 22 -8.32 11.36 8.34
CA GLN A 22 -7.46 11.94 7.31
C GLN A 22 -8.11 11.87 5.93
N LEU A 23 -7.85 12.86 5.11
CA LEU A 23 -8.33 12.89 3.73
C LEU A 23 -7.47 11.97 2.84
N LEU A 24 -8.12 11.31 1.90
CA LEU A 24 -7.44 10.52 0.87
C LEU A 24 -6.43 11.39 0.13
N GLY A 25 -5.21 10.88 -0.04
CA GLY A 25 -4.10 11.61 -0.67
C GLY A 25 -4.18 11.76 -2.19
N THR A 26 -5.21 11.17 -2.84
CA THR A 26 -5.45 11.27 -4.28
C THR A 26 -6.94 11.48 -4.56
N SER A 27 -7.30 11.90 -5.80
CA SER A 27 -8.70 12.00 -6.18
C SER A 27 -9.40 10.65 -6.04
N PRO A 28 -10.61 10.60 -5.46
CA PRO A 28 -11.41 9.38 -5.37
C PRO A 28 -11.92 8.91 -6.75
N ASP A 29 -11.84 9.73 -7.79
CA ASP A 29 -12.13 9.34 -9.17
C ASP A 29 -11.06 8.39 -9.74
N LYS A 30 -9.90 8.29 -9.10
CA LYS A 30 -8.93 7.19 -9.32
C LYS A 30 -9.35 5.96 -8.53
N ASP A 31 -10.52 5.46 -8.84
CA ASP A 31 -11.19 4.35 -8.17
C ASP A 31 -10.74 2.97 -8.70
N LEU A 32 -11.47 1.92 -8.34
CA LEU A 32 -11.08 0.53 -8.62
C LEU A 32 -10.91 0.20 -10.10
N GLY A 33 -11.67 0.84 -11.00
CA GLY A 33 -11.61 0.62 -12.45
C GLY A 33 -10.71 1.59 -13.20
N PHE A 34 -10.23 2.66 -12.53
CA PHE A 34 -9.43 3.68 -13.19
C PHE A 34 -8.12 3.12 -13.78
N PRO A 35 -7.77 3.44 -15.04
CA PRO A 35 -8.33 4.44 -15.95
C PRO A 35 -9.39 3.93 -16.94
N TYR A 36 -10.06 2.80 -16.71
CA TYR A 36 -11.12 2.22 -17.56
C TYR A 36 -10.65 1.99 -19.00
N ARG A 37 -9.55 1.25 -19.14
CA ARG A 37 -8.88 0.97 -20.42
C ARG A 37 -8.43 -0.48 -20.50
N THR A 38 -9.30 -1.40 -20.08
CA THR A 38 -9.03 -2.84 -20.11
C THR A 38 -8.61 -3.30 -21.51
N ARG A 39 -7.58 -4.16 -21.59
CA ARG A 39 -6.98 -4.62 -22.85
C ARG A 39 -6.77 -6.13 -22.92
N ILE A 40 -7.05 -6.85 -21.87
CA ILE A 40 -6.76 -8.29 -21.75
C ILE A 40 -7.91 -9.19 -22.17
N ALA A 41 -9.11 -8.66 -22.33
CA ALA A 41 -10.33 -9.42 -22.55
C ALA A 41 -10.81 -9.39 -24.02
N GLY A 42 -9.96 -8.96 -24.96
CA GLY A 42 -10.29 -8.92 -26.39
C GLY A 42 -11.58 -8.12 -26.66
N GLU A 43 -12.57 -8.76 -27.28
CA GLU A 43 -13.87 -8.14 -27.60
C GLU A 43 -14.69 -7.79 -26.36
N LEU A 44 -14.35 -8.33 -25.17
CA LEU A 44 -15.04 -8.06 -23.92
C LEU A 44 -14.49 -6.83 -23.16
N ASN A 45 -13.41 -6.20 -23.62
CA ASN A 45 -12.77 -5.07 -22.93
C ASN A 45 -13.77 -3.98 -22.53
N GLU A 46 -14.64 -3.58 -23.48
CA GLU A 46 -15.67 -2.55 -23.20
C GLU A 46 -16.72 -3.04 -22.17
N ALA A 47 -17.05 -4.32 -22.17
CA ALA A 47 -17.98 -4.88 -21.21
C ALA A 47 -17.37 -4.93 -19.80
N VAL A 48 -16.08 -5.22 -19.68
CA VAL A 48 -15.35 -5.19 -18.42
C VAL A 48 -15.31 -3.76 -17.88
N ASP A 49 -14.89 -2.77 -18.69
CA ASP A 49 -14.84 -1.38 -18.25
C ASP A 49 -16.23 -0.87 -17.82
N ARG A 50 -17.29 -1.22 -18.57
CA ARG A 50 -18.68 -0.87 -18.20
C ARG A 50 -19.11 -1.53 -16.88
N SER A 51 -18.71 -2.75 -16.63
CA SER A 51 -18.96 -3.44 -15.36
C SER A 51 -18.25 -2.75 -14.21
N MET A 52 -16.98 -2.36 -14.41
CA MET A 52 -16.19 -1.63 -13.41
C MET A 52 -16.75 -0.23 -13.11
N LEU A 53 -17.38 0.45 -14.09
CA LEU A 53 -18.11 1.70 -13.84
C LEU A 53 -19.29 1.50 -12.85
N GLY A 54 -19.87 0.30 -12.80
CA GLY A 54 -20.87 -0.10 -11.81
C GLY A 54 -20.32 -0.17 -10.38
N LEU A 55 -18.98 -0.19 -10.20
CA LEU A 55 -18.27 -0.20 -8.93
C LEU A 55 -17.51 1.11 -8.68
N SER A 56 -17.75 2.16 -9.47
CA SER A 56 -17.07 3.45 -9.36
C SER A 56 -17.41 4.19 -8.07
N TRP A 57 -16.52 5.12 -7.67
CA TRP A 57 -16.75 6.05 -6.58
C TRP A 57 -18.06 6.82 -6.73
N VAL A 58 -18.34 7.33 -7.93
CA VAL A 58 -19.60 8.04 -8.23
C VAL A 58 -20.82 7.15 -8.04
N ARG A 59 -20.73 5.87 -8.44
CA ARG A 59 -21.81 4.92 -8.23
C ARG A 59 -22.07 4.66 -6.76
N PHE A 60 -21.02 4.48 -5.96
CA PHE A 60 -21.13 4.35 -4.50
C PHE A 60 -21.80 5.56 -3.86
N LEU A 61 -21.39 6.77 -4.23
CA LEU A 61 -21.99 8.01 -3.71
C LEU A 61 -23.46 8.14 -4.09
N THR A 62 -23.82 7.74 -5.33
CA THR A 62 -25.21 7.78 -5.82
C THR A 62 -26.09 6.80 -5.02
N GLU A 63 -25.64 5.57 -4.80
CA GLU A 63 -26.38 4.56 -4.05
C GLU A 63 -26.49 4.87 -2.54
N SER A 64 -25.55 5.64 -2.00
CA SER A 64 -25.56 6.08 -0.60
C SER A 64 -26.18 7.46 -0.37
N ASP A 65 -26.81 8.05 -1.40
CA ASP A 65 -27.44 9.39 -1.37
C ASP A 65 -26.49 10.52 -0.94
N ARG A 66 -25.22 10.44 -1.37
CA ARG A 66 -24.16 11.40 -1.03
C ARG A 66 -23.63 12.19 -2.23
N TYR A 67 -24.04 11.82 -3.44
CA TYR A 67 -23.47 12.38 -4.66
C TYR A 67 -23.70 13.89 -4.78
N ALA A 68 -24.96 14.35 -4.63
CA ALA A 68 -25.28 15.78 -4.71
C ALA A 68 -24.48 16.61 -3.70
N SER A 69 -24.45 16.18 -2.45
CA SER A 69 -23.67 16.85 -1.39
C SER A 69 -22.16 16.87 -1.66
N TRP A 70 -21.61 15.84 -2.31
CA TRP A 70 -20.21 15.81 -2.71
C TRP A 70 -19.90 16.82 -3.81
N ILE A 71 -20.80 16.94 -4.82
CA ILE A 71 -20.72 17.95 -5.86
C ILE A 71 -20.76 19.37 -5.27
N ASP A 72 -21.75 19.65 -4.40
CA ASP A 72 -21.96 20.97 -3.78
C ASP A 72 -20.77 21.42 -2.95
N ARG A 73 -19.97 20.47 -2.43
CA ARG A 73 -18.73 20.76 -1.67
C ARG A 73 -17.49 20.93 -2.56
N GLY A 74 -17.61 20.84 -3.89
CA GLY A 74 -16.50 21.00 -4.82
C GLY A 74 -15.63 19.74 -4.96
N HIS A 75 -16.22 18.55 -4.92
CA HIS A 75 -15.54 17.26 -5.13
C HIS A 75 -14.37 16.99 -4.16
N PRO A 76 -14.51 17.17 -2.85
CA PRO A 76 -13.40 16.99 -1.92
C PRO A 76 -12.94 15.54 -1.86
N ASN A 77 -11.66 15.33 -1.60
CA ASN A 77 -11.16 14.03 -1.26
C ASN A 77 -11.88 13.52 0.01
N PRO A 78 -12.35 12.25 0.01
CA PRO A 78 -13.05 11.71 1.16
C PRO A 78 -12.12 11.46 2.34
N PRO A 79 -12.63 11.47 3.57
CA PRO A 79 -11.90 10.93 4.71
C PRO A 79 -11.71 9.41 4.55
N HIS A 80 -10.64 8.89 5.13
CA HIS A 80 -10.25 7.48 5.01
C HIS A 80 -11.36 6.50 5.39
N TYR A 81 -12.17 6.79 6.44
CA TYR A 81 -13.29 5.90 6.81
C TYR A 81 -14.33 5.77 5.68
N LEU A 82 -14.56 6.85 4.90
CA LEU A 82 -15.52 6.82 3.81
C LEU A 82 -14.95 6.08 2.59
N TRP A 83 -13.64 6.22 2.34
CA TRP A 83 -12.96 5.43 1.32
C TRP A 83 -12.95 3.93 1.67
N ALA A 84 -12.70 3.57 2.94
CA ALA A 84 -12.81 2.20 3.41
C ALA A 84 -14.23 1.63 3.20
N SER A 85 -15.28 2.43 3.49
CA SER A 85 -16.68 2.04 3.24
C SER A 85 -16.97 1.81 1.76
N TYR A 86 -16.37 2.60 0.86
CA TYR A 86 -16.46 2.40 -0.59
C TYR A 86 -15.85 1.04 -1.00
N LEU A 87 -14.66 0.73 -0.50
CA LEU A 87 -13.99 -0.54 -0.80
C LEU A 87 -14.78 -1.75 -0.27
N GLU A 88 -15.37 -1.64 0.93
CA GLU A 88 -16.25 -2.66 1.50
C GLU A 88 -17.51 -2.86 0.66
N TRP A 89 -18.14 -1.78 0.24
CA TRP A 89 -19.31 -1.81 -0.64
C TRP A 89 -18.99 -2.51 -1.98
N ALA A 90 -17.87 -2.16 -2.61
CA ALA A 90 -17.45 -2.78 -3.85
C ALA A 90 -17.15 -4.28 -3.67
N ALA A 91 -16.43 -4.65 -2.60
CA ALA A 91 -16.12 -6.04 -2.30
C ALA A 91 -17.39 -6.89 -2.06
N GLN A 92 -18.40 -6.34 -1.38
CA GLN A 92 -19.68 -6.99 -1.17
C GLN A 92 -20.43 -7.19 -2.49
N LYS A 93 -20.46 -6.16 -3.36
CA LYS A 93 -21.11 -6.27 -4.68
C LYS A 93 -20.44 -7.33 -5.58
N MET A 94 -19.13 -7.48 -5.46
CA MET A 94 -18.38 -8.49 -6.19
C MET A 94 -18.47 -9.89 -5.56
N GLY A 95 -19.10 -10.05 -4.40
CA GLY A 95 -19.11 -11.33 -3.67
C GLY A 95 -17.71 -11.78 -3.24
N MET A 96 -16.80 -10.83 -2.97
CA MET A 96 -15.41 -11.13 -2.64
C MET A 96 -15.31 -11.91 -1.32
N ARG A 97 -14.63 -13.05 -1.34
CA ARG A 97 -14.37 -13.83 -0.13
C ARG A 97 -13.18 -13.25 0.62
N VAL A 98 -13.45 -12.70 1.79
CA VAL A 98 -12.45 -12.18 2.71
C VAL A 98 -12.43 -13.01 3.98
N VAL A 99 -11.26 -13.46 4.40
CA VAL A 99 -11.06 -14.23 5.63
C VAL A 99 -10.24 -13.35 6.58
N PRO A 100 -10.80 -12.98 7.75
CA PRO A 100 -10.08 -12.20 8.77
C PRO A 100 -8.99 -13.07 9.39
N ALA A 101 -7.79 -13.04 8.82
CA ALA A 101 -6.67 -13.86 9.26
C ALA A 101 -5.34 -13.21 8.92
N THR A 102 -4.32 -13.55 9.73
CA THR A 102 -2.93 -13.14 9.52
C THR A 102 -2.14 -14.31 8.96
N VAL A 103 -1.49 -14.13 7.81
CA VAL A 103 -0.54 -15.12 7.29
C VAL A 103 0.68 -15.17 8.20
N ARG A 104 0.97 -16.35 8.74
CA ARG A 104 2.11 -16.61 9.63
C ARG A 104 3.28 -17.25 8.90
N LEU A 105 2.99 -18.05 7.88
CA LEU A 105 4.02 -18.76 7.12
C LEU A 105 3.62 -18.86 5.65
N LEU A 106 4.56 -18.59 4.77
CA LEU A 106 4.46 -18.80 3.34
C LEU A 106 5.50 -19.86 2.91
N ASP A 107 5.03 -20.97 2.40
CA ASP A 107 5.81 -22.11 1.98
C ASP A 107 5.43 -22.55 0.56
N VAL A 108 6.19 -23.48 0.00
CA VAL A 108 5.86 -24.17 -1.27
C VAL A 108 5.78 -25.66 -1.06
N THR A 109 4.82 -26.29 -1.74
CA THR A 109 4.70 -27.76 -1.77
C THR A 109 5.07 -28.26 -3.15
N THR A 110 5.73 -29.42 -3.21
CA THR A 110 5.79 -30.21 -4.45
C THR A 110 4.43 -30.83 -4.67
N GLU A 111 3.90 -30.85 -5.89
CA GLU A 111 2.75 -31.70 -6.20
C GLU A 111 3.13 -33.16 -5.88
N SER A 112 2.58 -33.68 -4.81
CA SER A 112 2.51 -35.11 -4.61
C SER A 112 1.58 -35.61 -5.70
N SER A 113 2.04 -36.56 -6.52
CA SER A 113 1.28 -37.21 -7.56
C SER A 113 0.07 -37.95 -6.96
N ALA A 114 -0.95 -37.21 -6.59
CA ALA A 114 -2.27 -37.74 -6.30
C ALA A 114 -2.92 -38.03 -7.64
N THR A 115 -2.81 -39.30 -8.02
CA THR A 115 -3.56 -39.91 -9.11
C THR A 115 -5.02 -39.47 -9.08
N SER A 116 -5.38 -38.53 -9.93
CA SER A 116 -6.77 -38.26 -10.27
C SER A 116 -7.13 -39.22 -11.43
N PRO A 117 -8.03 -40.18 -11.22
CA PRO A 117 -8.51 -40.99 -12.32
C PRO A 117 -9.56 -40.20 -13.10
N THR A 118 -9.32 -40.06 -14.39
CA THR A 118 -10.25 -39.57 -15.43
C THR A 118 -10.42 -38.02 -15.52
N GLY A 119 -9.68 -37.46 -16.46
CA GLY A 119 -9.95 -36.10 -17.00
C GLY A 119 -8.96 -35.78 -18.11
N THR A 120 -9.46 -35.60 -19.31
CA THR A 120 -8.76 -35.24 -20.54
C THR A 120 -7.80 -34.08 -20.32
N ALA A 121 -6.50 -34.31 -20.52
CA ALA A 121 -5.44 -33.33 -20.44
C ALA A 121 -5.58 -32.29 -21.56
N THR A 122 -6.07 -31.09 -21.22
CA THR A 122 -5.78 -29.87 -21.99
C THR A 122 -4.45 -29.36 -21.48
N GLY A 123 -3.43 -29.36 -22.35
CA GLY A 123 -2.03 -29.17 -21.99
C GLY A 123 -1.66 -27.77 -21.49
N THR A 124 -1.74 -27.58 -20.21
CA THR A 124 -0.92 -26.64 -19.46
C THR A 124 0.06 -27.49 -18.64
N ALA A 125 1.36 -27.23 -18.81
CA ALA A 125 2.40 -27.94 -18.05
C ALA A 125 2.10 -27.75 -16.55
N SER A 126 1.89 -28.89 -15.84
CA SER A 126 1.70 -28.91 -14.39
C SER A 126 2.84 -28.15 -13.71
N GLN A 127 2.53 -27.12 -12.95
CA GLN A 127 3.55 -26.38 -12.21
C GLN A 127 4.08 -27.30 -11.09
N PRO A 128 5.39 -27.47 -10.94
CA PRO A 128 5.98 -28.41 -9.99
C PRO A 128 5.76 -28.04 -8.53
N TYR A 129 5.31 -26.81 -8.25
CA TYR A 129 5.11 -26.28 -6.92
C TYR A 129 3.79 -25.51 -6.81
N ARG A 130 3.17 -25.56 -5.63
CA ARG A 130 2.06 -24.70 -5.21
C ARG A 130 2.44 -23.95 -3.96
N TRP A 131 1.85 -22.75 -3.77
CA TRP A 131 1.96 -22.04 -2.52
C TRP A 131 1.18 -22.75 -1.42
N ARG A 132 1.77 -22.83 -0.23
CA ARG A 132 1.10 -23.23 1.01
C ARG A 132 1.19 -22.07 2.00
N LEU A 133 0.05 -21.57 2.44
CA LEU A 133 -0.08 -20.48 3.41
C LEU A 133 -0.61 -21.04 4.72
N THR A 134 0.13 -20.90 5.81
CA THR A 134 -0.40 -21.10 7.16
C THR A 134 -0.86 -19.73 7.68
N ALA A 135 -2.11 -19.64 8.07
CA ALA A 135 -2.74 -18.43 8.57
C ALA A 135 -3.43 -18.68 9.92
N GLU A 136 -3.50 -17.65 10.73
CA GLU A 136 -4.15 -17.64 12.04
C GLU A 136 -5.35 -16.70 11.97
N ASP A 137 -6.53 -17.19 12.31
CA ASP A 137 -7.75 -16.38 12.37
C ASP A 137 -7.76 -15.47 13.61
N THR A 138 -8.78 -14.60 13.72
CA THR A 138 -8.94 -13.67 14.85
C THR A 138 -9.20 -14.34 16.19
N ARG A 139 -9.41 -15.67 16.22
CA ARG A 139 -9.60 -16.47 17.44
C ARG A 139 -8.34 -17.24 17.83
N GLY A 140 -7.25 -17.10 17.04
CA GLY A 140 -6.00 -17.83 17.24
C GLY A 140 -6.01 -19.26 16.68
N ALA A 141 -7.03 -19.63 15.87
CA ALA A 141 -7.05 -20.92 15.20
C ALA A 141 -6.21 -20.90 13.92
N GLU A 142 -5.25 -21.81 13.83
CA GLU A 142 -4.44 -21.96 12.62
C GLU A 142 -5.17 -22.82 11.57
N PHE A 143 -5.00 -22.44 10.31
CA PHE A 143 -5.45 -23.20 9.16
C PHE A 143 -4.46 -23.05 7.98
N THR A 144 -4.52 -23.96 7.04
CA THR A 144 -3.66 -23.97 5.87
C THR A 144 -4.48 -23.82 4.59
N LEU A 145 -3.96 -23.06 3.65
CA LEU A 145 -4.50 -22.91 2.29
C LEU A 145 -3.42 -23.22 1.27
N GLU A 146 -3.83 -23.74 0.12
CA GLU A 146 -2.97 -23.89 -1.06
C GLU A 146 -3.46 -22.97 -2.17
N ALA A 147 -2.52 -22.44 -2.94
CA ALA A 147 -2.81 -21.53 -4.05
C ALA A 147 -1.78 -21.72 -5.18
N ASP A 148 -2.21 -21.49 -6.42
CA ASP A 148 -1.34 -21.54 -7.60
C ASP A 148 -0.51 -20.25 -7.72
N SER A 149 -0.98 -19.16 -7.11
CA SER A 149 -0.28 -17.88 -7.08
C SER A 149 -0.63 -17.10 -5.82
N VAL A 150 0.26 -16.17 -5.45
CA VAL A 150 0.07 -15.25 -4.31
C VAL A 150 0.24 -13.83 -4.79
N LEU A 151 -0.71 -12.97 -4.43
CA LEU A 151 -0.62 -11.52 -4.61
C LEU A 151 -0.42 -10.86 -3.25
N VAL A 152 0.75 -10.24 -3.05
CA VAL A 152 1.07 -9.46 -1.85
C VAL A 152 0.63 -8.02 -2.06
N THR A 153 -0.27 -7.53 -1.20
CA THR A 153 -0.77 -6.16 -1.23
C THR A 153 -0.44 -5.42 0.05
N GLY A 154 -0.40 -4.10 -0.04
CA GLY A 154 -0.19 -3.22 1.10
C GLY A 154 1.27 -3.02 1.50
N PRO A 155 1.53 -1.92 2.22
CA PRO A 155 2.88 -1.50 2.61
C PRO A 155 3.43 -2.22 3.86
N GLY A 156 2.65 -3.13 4.47
CA GLY A 156 2.92 -3.66 5.81
C GLY A 156 2.69 -2.58 6.90
N ARG A 157 2.88 -2.94 8.15
CA ARG A 157 2.77 -1.97 9.26
C ARG A 157 4.01 -1.07 9.32
N SER A 158 3.82 0.19 9.71
CA SER A 158 4.91 1.12 10.02
C SER A 158 5.27 1.05 11.51
N ASP A 159 5.75 -0.11 11.92
CA ASP A 159 6.09 -0.44 13.31
C ASP A 159 7.59 -0.33 13.63
N GLY A 160 8.42 -0.01 12.63
CA GLY A 160 9.85 0.21 12.82
C GLY A 160 10.13 1.44 13.69
N LYS A 161 11.09 1.30 14.65
CA LYS A 161 11.56 2.38 15.50
C LYS A 161 13.08 2.42 15.52
N ILE A 162 13.62 3.63 15.68
CA ILE A 162 15.07 3.82 15.86
C ILE A 162 15.56 3.36 17.25
N SER A 163 14.65 3.32 18.22
CA SER A 163 14.93 2.96 19.61
C SER A 163 13.66 2.52 20.32
N ASP A 164 13.80 1.61 21.30
CA ASP A 164 12.71 1.18 22.20
C ASP A 164 12.64 2.02 23.50
N VAL A 165 13.35 3.13 23.56
CA VAL A 165 13.31 4.06 24.70
C VAL A 165 11.88 4.60 24.87
N PRO A 166 11.33 4.64 26.11
CA PRO A 166 10.03 5.24 26.38
C PRO A 166 9.93 6.68 25.84
N GLY A 167 8.86 6.98 25.10
CA GLY A 167 8.71 8.25 24.41
C GLY A 167 9.16 8.24 22.93
N VAL A 168 9.68 7.10 22.43
CA VAL A 168 9.88 6.88 20.99
C VAL A 168 8.76 6.01 20.45
N LEU A 169 8.00 6.54 19.51
CA LEU A 169 6.87 5.88 18.86
C LEU A 169 7.18 5.56 17.40
N SER A 170 6.70 4.43 16.94
CA SER A 170 6.51 4.20 15.50
C SER A 170 5.28 4.97 15.00
N VAL A 171 5.10 5.09 13.68
CA VAL A 171 3.88 5.67 13.09
C VAL A 171 2.65 4.85 13.50
N ALA A 172 2.76 3.52 13.53
CA ALA A 172 1.65 2.66 13.93
C ALA A 172 1.24 2.89 15.40
N GLU A 173 2.22 2.99 16.32
CA GLU A 173 1.94 3.30 17.73
C GLU A 173 1.33 4.71 17.90
N PHE A 174 1.82 5.70 17.14
CA PHE A 174 1.23 7.05 17.13
C PHE A 174 -0.25 7.00 16.76
N TRP A 175 -0.60 6.31 15.66
CA TRP A 175 -1.99 6.22 15.22
C TRP A 175 -2.87 5.40 16.15
N ASP A 176 -2.35 4.33 16.73
CA ASP A 176 -3.05 3.52 17.74
C ASP A 176 -3.37 4.36 18.99
N LEU A 177 -2.42 5.15 19.48
CA LEU A 177 -2.63 6.05 20.62
C LEU A 177 -3.60 7.19 20.28
N LYS A 178 -3.48 7.78 19.10
CA LYS A 178 -4.38 8.82 18.59
C LYS A 178 -5.81 8.31 18.51
N ALA A 179 -6.03 7.13 17.93
CA ALA A 179 -7.34 6.53 17.77
C ALA A 179 -8.03 6.23 19.14
N ARG A 180 -7.23 5.92 20.16
CA ARG A 180 -7.73 5.69 21.54
C ARG A 180 -7.86 6.97 22.36
N GLY A 181 -7.48 8.12 21.82
CA GLY A 181 -7.43 9.37 22.58
C GLY A 181 -6.41 9.36 23.72
N SER A 182 -5.34 8.57 23.59
CA SER A 182 -4.31 8.36 24.62
C SER A 182 -2.95 8.91 24.22
N LEU A 183 -2.88 9.72 23.17
CA LEU A 183 -1.65 10.37 22.75
C LEU A 183 -1.23 11.37 23.84
N PRO A 184 0.04 11.34 24.32
CA PRO A 184 0.49 12.25 25.35
C PRO A 184 0.48 13.69 24.84
N GLU A 185 -0.01 14.62 25.66
CA GLU A 185 0.14 16.05 25.43
C GLU A 185 1.53 16.46 25.91
N VAL A 186 2.36 16.89 24.98
CA VAL A 186 3.76 17.28 25.26
C VAL A 186 4.11 18.52 24.46
N PRO A 187 4.96 19.42 24.99
CA PRO A 187 5.29 20.67 24.32
C PRO A 187 6.14 20.46 23.06
N ARG A 188 7.11 19.54 23.06
CA ARG A 188 8.07 19.42 21.97
C ARG A 188 8.14 18.00 21.40
N VAL A 189 7.92 17.89 20.09
CA VAL A 189 7.89 16.61 19.36
C VAL A 189 8.91 16.64 18.23
N VAL A 190 9.72 15.57 18.11
CA VAL A 190 10.58 15.34 16.95
C VAL A 190 9.97 14.26 16.06
N VAL A 191 9.82 14.55 14.76
CA VAL A 191 9.36 13.62 13.73
C VAL A 191 10.55 13.27 12.83
N ILE A 192 10.91 11.98 12.75
CA ILE A 192 12.03 11.53 11.92
C ILE A 192 11.49 11.19 10.53
N GLY A 193 11.84 12.00 9.52
CA GLY A 193 11.39 11.84 8.14
C GLY A 193 10.61 13.05 7.63
N THR A 194 10.43 13.10 6.29
CA THR A 194 9.69 14.15 5.57
C THR A 194 8.88 13.59 4.40
N GLY A 195 8.53 12.29 4.44
CA GLY A 195 7.62 11.68 3.47
C GLY A 195 6.15 11.75 3.92
N GLU A 196 5.25 11.11 3.20
CA GLU A 196 3.80 11.11 3.47
C GLU A 196 3.45 10.63 4.90
N SER A 197 4.19 9.66 5.45
CA SER A 197 3.98 9.22 6.84
C SER A 197 4.29 10.32 7.85
N ALA A 198 5.39 11.07 7.62
CA ALA A 198 5.74 12.23 8.45
C ALA A 198 4.74 13.37 8.26
N ALA A 199 4.33 13.62 7.00
CA ALA A 199 3.32 14.61 6.65
C ALA A 199 2.02 14.38 7.42
N SER A 200 1.52 13.14 7.42
CA SER A 200 0.29 12.78 8.10
C SER A 200 0.39 12.94 9.62
N VAL A 201 1.55 12.63 10.20
CA VAL A 201 1.81 12.84 11.63
C VAL A 201 1.86 14.34 11.95
N LEU A 202 2.60 15.14 11.18
CA LEU A 202 2.71 16.60 11.39
C LEU A 202 1.36 17.28 11.25
N ASP A 203 0.55 16.91 10.23
CA ASP A 203 -0.83 17.41 10.04
C ASP A 203 -1.71 17.14 11.28
N GLN A 204 -1.46 16.09 12.03
CA GLN A 204 -2.18 15.82 13.27
C GLN A 204 -1.60 16.55 14.49
N LEU A 205 -0.28 16.70 14.56
CA LEU A 205 0.38 17.37 15.68
C LEU A 205 -0.02 18.84 15.79
N ILE A 206 -0.20 19.55 14.69
CA ILE A 206 -0.62 20.96 14.70
C ILE A 206 -2.02 21.18 15.29
N HIS A 207 -2.85 20.12 15.35
CA HIS A 207 -4.15 20.15 16.01
C HIS A 207 -4.11 19.83 17.50
N LEU A 208 -2.92 19.57 18.04
CA LEU A 208 -2.68 19.30 19.46
C LEU A 208 -2.07 20.52 20.13
N ASN A 209 -2.08 20.50 21.48
CA ASN A 209 -1.43 21.54 22.27
C ASN A 209 0.07 21.29 22.39
N ILE A 210 0.80 21.58 21.29
CA ILE A 210 2.26 21.51 21.22
C ILE A 210 2.85 22.89 21.06
N GLU A 211 4.10 23.08 21.45
CA GLU A 211 4.88 24.32 21.24
C GLU A 211 5.74 24.21 19.97
N GLU A 212 6.26 23.02 19.67
CA GLU A 212 7.11 22.77 18.50
C GLU A 212 6.96 21.35 17.97
N ALA A 213 6.85 21.19 16.65
CA ALA A 213 6.98 19.94 15.90
C ALA A 213 8.18 20.05 14.96
N LEU A 214 9.28 19.39 15.30
CA LEU A 214 10.52 19.43 14.55
C LEU A 214 10.67 18.20 13.64
N ALA A 215 10.58 18.40 12.32
CA ALA A 215 10.89 17.35 11.35
C ALA A 215 12.41 17.25 11.12
N VAL A 216 12.96 16.05 11.13
CA VAL A 216 14.39 15.79 10.88
C VAL A 216 14.56 14.84 9.71
N SER A 217 15.30 15.27 8.69
CA SER A 217 15.60 14.43 7.52
C SER A 217 16.93 14.80 6.87
N PRO A 218 17.56 13.92 6.07
CA PRO A 218 18.78 14.26 5.32
C PRO A 218 18.55 15.22 4.16
N LEU A 219 17.31 15.51 3.81
CA LEU A 219 16.97 16.43 2.73
C LEU A 219 17.22 17.89 3.13
N ALA A 220 17.47 18.76 2.15
CA ALA A 220 17.72 20.17 2.38
C ALA A 220 16.52 20.92 3.01
N THR A 221 15.30 20.46 2.71
CA THR A 221 14.03 20.98 3.22
C THR A 221 12.93 19.93 3.08
N MET A 222 11.73 20.22 3.54
CA MET A 222 10.53 19.46 3.22
C MET A 222 10.04 19.86 1.82
N PHE A 223 10.07 18.91 0.88
CA PHE A 223 9.64 19.16 -0.50
C PHE A 223 8.18 18.77 -0.70
N SER A 224 7.44 19.58 -1.46
CA SER A 224 6.11 19.20 -1.94
C SER A 224 6.23 18.18 -3.08
N ARG A 225 5.27 17.28 -3.13
CA ARG A 225 5.11 16.31 -4.21
C ARG A 225 4.71 17.02 -5.51
N GLY A 226 5.35 16.63 -6.63
CA GLY A 226 4.88 17.03 -7.94
C GLY A 226 3.53 16.38 -8.24
N GLU A 227 2.49 17.19 -8.43
CA GLU A 227 1.09 16.77 -8.65
C GLU A 227 0.46 17.43 -9.88
N SER A 228 1.28 17.96 -10.79
CA SER A 228 0.78 18.54 -12.04
C SER A 228 0.17 17.45 -12.95
N GLN A 229 -0.60 17.88 -13.97
CA GLN A 229 -1.13 16.99 -14.98
C GLN A 229 -0.02 16.13 -15.63
N PHE A 230 1.14 16.73 -15.92
CA PHE A 230 2.26 16.04 -16.57
C PHE A 230 2.84 14.94 -15.70
N GLU A 231 2.93 15.17 -14.39
CA GLU A 231 3.40 14.19 -13.42
C GLU A 231 2.34 13.10 -13.20
N ASN A 232 1.08 13.49 -13.03
CA ASN A 232 -0.02 12.54 -12.85
C ASN A 232 -0.20 11.61 -14.07
N GLU A 233 0.09 12.07 -15.28
CA GLU A 233 -0.02 11.25 -16.48
C GLU A 233 0.93 10.04 -16.47
N LEU A 234 2.14 10.17 -15.91
CA LEU A 234 3.08 9.06 -15.76
C LEU A 234 2.63 8.02 -14.72
N TYR A 235 1.82 8.42 -13.76
CA TYR A 235 1.16 7.49 -12.83
C TYR A 235 -0.01 6.74 -13.47
N THR A 236 -0.70 7.39 -14.38
CA THR A 236 -1.91 6.83 -15.03
C THR A 236 -1.58 5.97 -16.24
N ASP A 237 -0.53 6.31 -16.99
CA ASP A 237 -0.14 5.62 -18.23
C ASP A 237 1.29 5.08 -18.16
N PRO A 238 1.48 3.81 -17.80
CA PRO A 238 2.79 3.20 -17.67
C PRO A 238 3.53 3.05 -19.00
N ARG A 239 2.87 3.18 -20.17
CA ARG A 239 3.52 3.06 -21.48
C ARG A 239 4.61 4.12 -21.72
N LYS A 240 4.42 5.31 -21.18
CA LYS A 240 5.43 6.38 -21.22
C LYS A 240 6.60 6.08 -20.30
N TRP A 241 6.34 5.43 -19.18
CA TRP A 241 7.35 5.10 -18.18
C TRP A 241 8.47 4.21 -18.73
N VAL A 242 8.12 3.17 -19.48
CA VAL A 242 9.09 2.20 -20.01
C VAL A 242 10.05 2.81 -21.02
N THR A 243 9.73 3.97 -21.59
CA THR A 243 10.61 4.69 -22.53
C THR A 243 11.66 5.57 -21.83
N LEU A 244 11.53 5.80 -20.52
CA LEU A 244 12.45 6.64 -19.76
C LEU A 244 13.71 5.87 -19.36
N SER A 245 14.84 6.58 -19.31
CA SER A 245 16.07 6.04 -18.71
C SER A 245 15.88 5.79 -17.20
N GLU A 246 16.67 4.90 -16.63
CA GLU A 246 16.61 4.61 -15.19
C GLU A 246 16.89 5.87 -14.33
N ALA A 247 17.82 6.71 -14.77
CA ALA A 247 18.11 7.98 -14.10
C ALA A 247 16.89 8.91 -14.08
N ALA A 248 16.18 9.03 -15.21
CA ALA A 248 14.97 9.84 -15.30
C ALA A 248 13.83 9.28 -14.42
N ARG A 249 13.68 7.95 -14.35
CA ARG A 249 12.71 7.30 -13.46
C ARG A 249 13.02 7.56 -11.99
N ARG A 250 14.29 7.43 -11.58
CA ARG A 250 14.71 7.73 -10.19
C ARG A 250 14.48 9.20 -9.82
N ASP A 251 14.81 10.11 -10.73
CA ASP A 251 14.59 11.54 -10.50
C ASP A 251 13.11 11.86 -10.36
N PHE A 252 12.27 11.28 -11.20
CA PHE A 252 10.82 11.44 -11.12
C PHE A 252 10.25 10.92 -9.80
N ILE A 253 10.58 9.68 -9.38
CA ILE A 253 10.10 9.09 -8.12
C ILE A 253 10.55 9.93 -6.91
N ARG A 254 11.78 10.43 -6.93
CA ARG A 254 12.29 11.30 -5.86
C ARG A 254 11.47 12.59 -5.71
N ARG A 255 10.90 13.10 -6.80
CA ARG A 255 10.13 14.34 -6.81
C ARG A 255 8.63 14.16 -6.54
N THR A 256 8.12 12.95 -6.73
CA THR A 256 6.67 12.70 -6.75
C THR A 256 6.19 11.64 -5.77
N ASP A 257 7.10 10.88 -5.14
CA ASP A 257 6.71 9.73 -4.31
C ASP A 257 7.50 9.62 -3.00
N ARG A 258 8.83 9.64 -3.06
CA ARG A 258 9.68 9.32 -1.90
C ARG A 258 10.23 10.56 -1.21
N GLY A 259 9.87 10.72 0.07
CA GLY A 259 10.40 11.82 0.92
C GLY A 259 9.79 13.18 0.62
N VAL A 260 8.61 13.22 0.05
CA VAL A 260 7.87 14.42 -0.32
C VAL A 260 6.49 14.44 0.35
N LEU A 261 5.96 15.63 0.58
CA LEU A 261 4.65 15.88 1.18
C LEU A 261 3.61 16.15 0.09
N SER A 262 2.36 15.76 0.29
CA SER A 262 1.28 16.25 -0.56
C SER A 262 1.17 17.77 -0.48
N VAL A 263 0.87 18.42 -1.60
CA VAL A 263 0.72 19.89 -1.67
C VAL A 263 -0.29 20.39 -0.63
N ARG A 264 -1.39 19.65 -0.43
CA ARG A 264 -2.41 19.99 0.58
C ARG A 264 -1.84 20.04 1.99
N VAL A 265 -1.09 19.03 2.40
CA VAL A 265 -0.50 19.00 3.75
C VAL A 265 0.55 20.08 3.89
N GLN A 266 1.39 20.30 2.88
CA GLN A 266 2.38 21.36 2.92
C GLN A 266 1.73 22.74 3.14
N GLN A 267 0.65 23.06 2.41
CA GLN A 267 -0.07 24.33 2.60
C GLN A 267 -0.60 24.53 4.04
N VAL A 268 -1.02 23.44 4.68
CA VAL A 268 -1.46 23.50 6.09
C VAL A 268 -0.27 23.75 7.02
N LEU A 269 0.84 23.05 6.80
CA LEU A 269 2.04 23.18 7.64
C LEU A 269 2.74 24.54 7.46
N ASP A 270 2.76 25.10 6.24
CA ASP A 270 3.35 26.40 5.92
C ASP A 270 2.68 27.56 6.68
N SER A 271 1.46 27.37 7.17
CA SER A 271 0.71 28.37 7.94
C SER A 271 0.89 28.23 9.46
N ASP A 272 1.70 27.27 9.93
CA ASP A 272 1.89 26.99 11.36
C ASP A 272 3.35 27.16 11.77
N ASP A 273 3.65 28.24 12.48
CA ASP A 273 5.00 28.62 12.93
C ASP A 273 5.63 27.62 13.91
N ARG A 274 4.85 26.66 14.45
CA ARG A 274 5.34 25.60 15.35
C ARG A 274 6.03 24.47 14.61
N VAL A 275 5.86 24.38 13.28
CA VAL A 275 6.48 23.35 12.46
C VAL A 275 7.84 23.83 11.94
N ALA A 276 8.88 23.09 12.26
CA ALA A 276 10.24 23.39 11.81
C ALA A 276 10.89 22.17 11.14
N HIS A 277 11.93 22.42 10.35
CA HIS A 277 12.74 21.38 9.73
C HIS A 277 14.21 21.54 10.10
N ARG A 278 14.88 20.44 10.41
CA ARG A 278 16.35 20.34 10.58
C ARG A 278 16.91 19.29 9.63
N ARG A 279 17.98 19.66 8.94
CA ARG A 279 18.71 18.72 8.09
C ARG A 279 19.61 17.83 8.95
N GLY A 280 19.61 16.53 8.65
CA GLY A 280 20.49 15.54 9.26
C GLY A 280 19.90 14.14 9.31
N VAL A 281 20.73 13.20 9.72
CA VAL A 281 20.37 11.80 9.90
C VAL A 281 20.32 11.50 11.39
N VAL A 282 19.15 11.15 11.91
CA VAL A 282 19.03 10.70 13.29
C VAL A 282 19.74 9.36 13.44
N ARG A 283 20.70 9.28 14.36
CA ARG A 283 21.49 8.07 14.63
C ARG A 283 20.97 7.27 15.81
N ARG A 284 20.57 7.96 16.86
CA ARG A 284 20.03 7.34 18.06
C ARG A 284 19.18 8.32 18.85
N VAL A 285 18.34 7.75 19.70
CA VAL A 285 17.56 8.47 20.70
C VAL A 285 17.83 7.82 22.06
N GLU A 286 18.03 8.63 23.09
CA GLU A 286 18.27 8.17 24.46
C GLU A 286 17.50 9.04 25.46
N LEU A 287 17.35 8.56 26.69
CA LEU A 287 16.82 9.37 27.78
C LEU A 287 17.79 10.52 28.10
N ALA A 288 17.27 11.70 28.36
CA ALA A 288 18.07 12.81 28.84
C ALA A 288 18.67 12.47 30.22
N SER A 289 19.97 12.79 30.40
CA SER A 289 20.76 12.31 31.55
C SER A 289 20.47 12.99 32.88
N SER A 290 19.59 14.04 32.89
CA SER A 290 19.24 14.77 34.11
C SER A 290 17.79 14.56 34.48
N PRO A 291 17.44 14.20 35.73
CA PRO A 291 16.08 14.16 36.23
C PRO A 291 15.37 15.53 36.20
N ASP A 292 16.15 16.61 36.20
CA ASP A 292 15.71 18.01 36.20
C ASP A 292 15.74 18.60 34.76
N ALA A 293 15.94 17.78 33.72
CA ALA A 293 15.91 18.25 32.34
C ALA A 293 14.47 18.66 31.95
N ASP A 294 14.33 19.81 31.32
CA ASP A 294 13.07 20.31 30.81
C ASP A 294 12.44 19.35 29.78
N PHE A 295 13.25 18.43 29.20
CA PHE A 295 12.84 17.48 28.18
C PHE A 295 13.33 16.05 28.52
N ARG A 296 12.53 15.04 28.11
CA ARG A 296 12.76 13.63 28.47
C ARG A 296 13.75 12.90 27.56
N LEU A 297 13.88 13.32 26.30
CA LEU A 297 14.64 12.63 25.26
C LEU A 297 15.72 13.51 24.66
N ARG A 298 16.83 12.87 24.29
CA ARG A 298 17.91 13.45 23.51
C ARG A 298 18.04 12.72 22.19
N VAL A 299 17.89 13.45 21.09
CA VAL A 299 18.01 12.97 19.71
C VAL A 299 19.38 13.33 19.16
N HIS A 300 20.19 12.34 18.77
CA HIS A 300 21.50 12.55 18.17
C HIS A 300 21.39 12.57 16.66
N ILE A 301 21.86 13.64 16.04
CA ILE A 301 21.71 13.93 14.62
C ILE A 301 23.10 14.20 14.02
N ASP A 302 23.39 13.53 12.90
CA ASP A 302 24.58 13.78 12.10
C ASP A 302 24.19 14.57 10.85
N ASP A 303 24.86 15.70 10.63
CA ASP A 303 24.81 16.47 9.40
C ASP A 303 26.19 16.52 8.74
N GLU A 304 26.23 16.33 7.43
CA GLU A 304 27.49 16.27 6.66
C GLU A 304 28.28 17.57 6.70
N VAL A 305 27.62 18.71 6.93
CA VAL A 305 28.21 20.06 6.91
C VAL A 305 28.39 20.61 8.31
N CYS A 306 27.35 20.51 9.15
CA CYS A 306 27.35 21.06 10.50
C CYS A 306 27.97 20.12 11.54
N GLY A 307 28.27 18.88 11.18
CA GLY A 307 28.73 17.84 12.09
C GLY A 307 27.60 17.29 12.96
N SER A 308 27.97 16.58 14.03
CA SER A 308 26.99 15.98 14.95
C SER A 308 26.45 17.02 15.94
N TYR A 309 25.14 17.01 16.13
CA TYR A 309 24.46 17.84 17.14
C TYR A 309 23.32 17.09 17.81
N THR A 310 22.69 17.70 18.81
CA THR A 310 21.58 17.07 19.54
C THR A 310 20.38 17.99 19.63
N GLU A 311 19.18 17.39 19.58
CA GLU A 311 17.91 18.05 19.89
C GLU A 311 17.29 17.41 21.15
N LEU A 312 16.64 18.24 21.95
CA LEU A 312 15.92 17.78 23.13
C LEU A 312 14.40 17.84 22.87
N CYS A 313 13.67 16.82 23.29
CA CYS A 313 12.21 16.76 23.11
C CYS A 313 11.56 15.83 24.13
N ASP A 314 10.23 15.78 24.14
CA ASP A 314 9.45 14.92 25.01
C ASP A 314 8.94 13.65 24.30
N LEU A 315 8.79 13.73 22.99
CA LEU A 315 8.28 12.65 22.15
C LEU A 315 9.04 12.60 20.83
N VAL A 316 9.36 11.40 20.39
CA VAL A 316 9.93 11.14 19.06
C VAL A 316 8.99 10.23 18.29
N ILE A 317 8.70 10.58 17.03
CA ILE A 317 7.90 9.74 16.14
C ILE A 317 8.77 9.35 14.95
N ASP A 318 9.05 8.04 14.82
CA ASP A 318 9.85 7.51 13.73
C ASP A 318 8.99 7.29 12.49
N ALA A 319 8.98 8.28 11.60
CA ALA A 319 8.19 8.31 10.38
C ALA A 319 9.04 8.10 9.11
N ARG A 320 10.10 7.28 9.18
CA ARG A 320 10.97 6.96 8.04
C ARG A 320 10.32 6.00 7.02
N GLY A 321 9.09 5.63 7.22
CA GLY A 321 8.28 4.79 6.32
C GLY A 321 8.14 3.35 6.79
N GLY A 322 7.38 2.57 6.02
CA GLY A 322 7.13 1.17 6.30
C GLY A 322 8.29 0.25 5.87
N ARG A 323 8.08 -1.04 6.07
CA ARG A 323 9.00 -2.12 5.66
C ARG A 323 8.50 -2.72 4.33
N PRO A 324 9.00 -2.26 3.16
CA PRO A 324 8.46 -2.71 1.86
C PRO A 324 8.63 -4.22 1.63
N LEU A 325 9.57 -4.87 2.30
CA LEU A 325 9.85 -6.31 2.24
C LEU A 325 9.31 -7.09 3.45
N TRP A 326 8.31 -6.55 4.16
CA TRP A 326 7.73 -7.17 5.36
C TRP A 326 7.29 -8.63 5.16
N PHE A 327 6.81 -8.96 3.98
CA PHE A 327 6.32 -10.30 3.63
C PHE A 327 7.44 -11.36 3.55
N CYS A 328 8.71 -10.94 3.46
CA CYS A 328 9.84 -11.86 3.53
C CYS A 328 9.98 -12.50 4.92
N ASP A 329 9.46 -11.87 5.97
CA ASP A 329 9.57 -12.40 7.34
C ASP A 329 8.75 -13.67 7.55
N VAL A 330 7.68 -13.84 6.77
CA VAL A 330 6.81 -15.03 6.87
C VAL A 330 7.20 -16.15 5.91
N MET A 331 8.31 -16.01 5.16
CA MET A 331 8.77 -17.01 4.19
C MET A 331 9.66 -18.08 4.81
N THR A 332 9.41 -19.33 4.44
CA THR A 332 10.28 -20.45 4.79
C THR A 332 11.66 -20.34 4.13
N PRO A 333 12.70 -21.00 4.66
CA PRO A 333 14.01 -21.07 4.00
C PRO A 333 13.93 -21.62 2.57
N GLN A 334 13.00 -22.53 2.29
CA GLN A 334 12.80 -23.07 0.93
C GLN A 334 12.31 -22.00 -0.03
N VAL A 335 11.34 -21.19 0.37
CA VAL A 335 10.84 -20.05 -0.43
C VAL A 335 11.93 -19.02 -0.65
N ARG A 336 12.68 -18.68 0.40
CA ARG A 336 13.82 -17.75 0.31
C ARG A 336 14.85 -18.21 -0.71
N HIS A 337 15.21 -19.50 -0.70
CA HIS A 337 16.14 -20.04 -1.67
C HIS A 337 15.62 -19.99 -3.13
N LEU A 338 14.33 -20.22 -3.36
CA LEU A 338 13.72 -20.05 -4.68
C LEU A 338 13.80 -18.59 -5.15
N LEU A 339 13.53 -17.66 -4.25
CA LEU A 339 13.59 -16.21 -4.53
C LEU A 339 15.03 -15.74 -4.80
N GLU A 340 16.02 -16.17 -4.03
CA GLU A 340 17.43 -15.86 -4.29
C GLU A 340 17.84 -16.23 -5.72
N ARG A 341 17.41 -17.38 -6.18
CA ARG A 341 17.64 -17.83 -7.56
C ARG A 341 16.94 -16.94 -8.58
N ALA A 342 15.67 -16.59 -8.32
CA ALA A 342 14.88 -15.73 -9.22
C ALA A 342 15.42 -14.30 -9.27
N LEU A 343 15.92 -13.77 -8.14
CA LEU A 343 16.54 -12.44 -8.06
C LEU A 343 17.97 -12.40 -8.67
N GLY A 344 18.46 -13.51 -9.23
CA GLY A 344 19.76 -13.57 -9.91
C GLY A 344 20.96 -13.49 -8.99
N ASN A 345 20.79 -13.64 -7.69
CA ASN A 345 21.87 -13.54 -6.70
C ASN A 345 21.75 -14.69 -5.68
N GLN A 346 22.86 -15.42 -5.47
CA GLN A 346 22.90 -16.57 -4.56
C GLN A 346 23.22 -16.14 -3.10
N SER A 347 22.80 -14.94 -2.69
CA SER A 347 23.05 -14.45 -1.33
C SER A 347 21.82 -13.84 -0.69
N ASP A 348 21.66 -14.03 0.59
CA ASP A 348 20.63 -13.39 1.46
C ASP A 348 20.55 -11.86 1.30
N ALA A 349 21.63 -11.22 0.86
CA ALA A 349 21.70 -9.79 0.59
C ALA A 349 20.68 -9.33 -0.47
N ALA A 350 20.35 -10.17 -1.46
CA ALA A 350 19.37 -9.84 -2.48
C ALA A 350 17.95 -9.77 -1.91
N LEU A 351 17.60 -10.66 -0.98
CA LEU A 351 16.29 -10.67 -0.32
C LEU A 351 16.06 -9.44 0.55
N SER A 352 17.13 -8.80 1.03
CA SER A 352 17.07 -7.57 1.83
C SER A 352 17.19 -6.30 0.99
N SER A 353 17.38 -6.41 -0.33
CA SER A 353 17.62 -5.31 -1.24
C SER A 353 16.35 -4.90 -1.99
N VAL A 354 15.70 -3.81 -1.60
CA VAL A 354 14.55 -3.25 -2.34
C VAL A 354 14.88 -3.03 -3.82
N PRO A 355 16.03 -2.46 -4.22
CA PRO A 355 16.38 -2.33 -5.63
C PRO A 355 16.47 -3.66 -6.39
N ALA A 356 16.92 -4.75 -5.75
CA ALA A 356 16.97 -6.06 -6.39
C ALA A 356 15.55 -6.58 -6.70
N TRP A 357 14.63 -6.43 -5.75
CA TRP A 357 13.22 -6.75 -5.96
C TRP A 357 12.59 -5.89 -7.05
N GLU A 358 12.76 -4.57 -7.00
CA GLU A 358 12.23 -3.63 -8.00
C GLU A 358 12.69 -4.00 -9.41
N ALA A 359 13.94 -4.46 -9.56
CA ALA A 359 14.50 -4.89 -10.84
C ALA A 359 13.96 -6.24 -11.35
N SER A 360 13.44 -7.08 -10.46
CA SER A 360 12.97 -8.44 -10.79
C SER A 360 11.47 -8.50 -11.14
N ILE A 361 10.70 -7.42 -10.96
CA ILE A 361 9.26 -7.44 -11.22
C ILE A 361 8.99 -7.36 -12.72
N GLY A 362 8.32 -8.37 -13.26
CA GLY A 362 7.94 -8.48 -14.67
C GLY A 362 6.79 -7.57 -15.10
N ALA A 363 6.45 -7.63 -16.37
CA ALA A 363 5.36 -6.84 -16.94
C ALA A 363 3.99 -7.21 -16.39
N ASP A 364 3.83 -8.44 -15.94
CA ASP A 364 2.65 -9.00 -15.25
C ASP A 364 2.61 -8.67 -13.75
N LEU A 365 3.59 -7.93 -13.23
CA LEU A 365 3.78 -7.57 -11.82
C LEU A 365 4.17 -8.74 -10.92
N ALA A 366 4.55 -9.88 -11.48
CA ALA A 366 5.12 -11.02 -10.77
C ALA A 366 6.66 -10.93 -10.71
N VAL A 367 7.27 -11.67 -9.78
CA VAL A 367 8.71 -11.88 -9.73
C VAL A 367 9.13 -12.75 -10.91
N GLU A 368 9.96 -12.23 -11.82
CA GLU A 368 10.42 -12.94 -13.01
C GLU A 368 11.15 -14.25 -12.66
N GLY A 369 10.82 -15.32 -13.36
CA GLY A 369 11.46 -16.63 -13.19
C GLY A 369 11.09 -17.39 -11.90
N LEU A 370 10.19 -16.88 -11.08
CA LEU A 370 9.66 -17.56 -9.90
C LEU A 370 8.41 -18.38 -10.24
N VAL A 371 8.42 -19.64 -9.87
CA VAL A 371 7.28 -20.56 -9.97
C VAL A 371 7.11 -21.25 -8.61
N PRO A 372 5.91 -21.21 -7.99
CA PRO A 372 4.65 -20.59 -8.45
C PRO A 372 4.71 -19.04 -8.40
N HIS A 373 3.81 -18.37 -9.11
CA HIS A 373 3.85 -16.91 -9.26
C HIS A 373 3.65 -16.16 -7.93
N LEU A 374 4.50 -15.16 -7.71
CA LEU A 374 4.39 -14.19 -6.63
C LEU A 374 4.26 -12.80 -7.23
N PHE A 375 3.09 -12.19 -7.12
CA PHE A 375 2.81 -10.83 -7.57
C PHE A 375 3.09 -9.84 -6.46
N VAL A 376 3.88 -8.80 -6.74
CA VAL A 376 4.27 -7.78 -5.76
C VAL A 376 4.16 -6.37 -6.38
N PRO A 377 2.94 -5.89 -6.68
CA PRO A 377 2.75 -4.60 -7.36
C PRO A 377 3.37 -3.42 -6.64
N ALA A 378 3.41 -3.44 -5.30
CA ALA A 378 4.01 -2.38 -4.49
C ALA A 378 5.49 -2.13 -4.80
N LEU A 379 6.20 -3.12 -5.36
CA LEU A 379 7.61 -3.02 -5.77
C LEU A 379 7.79 -2.81 -7.27
N ALA A 380 6.70 -2.76 -8.05
CA ALA A 380 6.76 -2.63 -9.50
C ALA A 380 7.06 -1.20 -9.97
N GLY A 381 6.94 -0.20 -9.10
CA GLY A 381 6.95 1.22 -9.45
C GLY A 381 8.16 1.66 -10.25
N MET A 382 9.38 1.25 -9.88
CA MET A 382 10.61 1.65 -10.57
C MET A 382 10.71 1.07 -11.98
N ARG A 383 10.33 -0.18 -12.18
CA ARG A 383 10.50 -0.86 -13.47
C ARG A 383 9.29 -0.70 -14.37
N GLN A 384 8.09 -0.87 -13.84
CA GLN A 384 6.86 -0.99 -14.61
C GLN A 384 6.04 0.31 -14.67
N GLY A 385 6.17 1.18 -13.68
CA GLY A 385 5.48 2.47 -13.59
C GLY A 385 5.04 2.78 -12.16
N PRO A 386 5.15 4.05 -11.73
CA PRO A 386 4.91 4.42 -10.34
C PRO A 386 3.45 4.23 -9.90
N GLY A 387 2.51 4.23 -10.85
CA GLY A 387 1.09 4.03 -10.58
C GLY A 387 0.74 2.65 -10.02
N PHE A 388 1.57 1.63 -10.28
CA PHE A 388 1.36 0.27 -9.75
C PHE A 388 1.64 0.14 -8.25
N ALA A 389 2.43 1.04 -7.69
CA ALA A 389 2.74 1.06 -6.27
C ALA A 389 1.70 1.83 -5.44
N ASN A 390 0.68 2.42 -6.07
CA ASN A 390 -0.35 3.23 -5.41
C ASN A 390 -1.73 3.10 -6.11
N LEU A 391 -2.68 3.99 -5.78
CA LEU A 391 -4.06 3.96 -6.30
C LEU A 391 -4.22 4.54 -7.72
N SER A 392 -3.14 4.88 -8.44
CA SER A 392 -3.27 5.73 -9.64
C SER A 392 -3.58 5.00 -10.94
N CYS A 393 -3.56 3.65 -10.97
CA CYS A 393 -3.91 2.87 -12.17
C CYS A 393 -4.37 1.45 -11.81
N LEU A 394 -5.36 1.33 -10.91
CA LEU A 394 -5.83 0.03 -10.40
C LEU A 394 -6.43 -0.88 -11.49
N GLY A 395 -7.09 -0.32 -12.49
CA GLY A 395 -7.58 -1.07 -13.64
C GLY A 395 -6.45 -1.72 -14.44
N GLU A 396 -5.42 -0.96 -14.80
CA GLU A 396 -4.23 -1.49 -15.49
C GLU A 396 -3.44 -2.50 -14.63
N LEU A 397 -3.37 -2.27 -13.30
CA LEU A 397 -2.78 -3.22 -12.36
C LEU A 397 -3.52 -4.56 -12.41
N SER A 398 -4.85 -4.51 -12.36
CA SER A 398 -5.70 -5.69 -12.42
C SER A 398 -5.52 -6.44 -13.73
N ASP A 399 -5.49 -5.74 -14.87
CA ASP A 399 -5.26 -6.31 -16.18
C ASP A 399 -3.94 -7.09 -16.22
N ARG A 400 -2.84 -6.52 -15.71
CA ARG A 400 -1.54 -7.18 -15.72
C ARG A 400 -1.47 -8.42 -14.84
N VAL A 401 -2.05 -8.36 -13.64
CA VAL A 401 -2.11 -9.51 -12.73
C VAL A 401 -2.96 -10.64 -13.36
N VAL A 402 -4.12 -10.30 -13.94
CA VAL A 402 -5.00 -11.29 -14.60
C VAL A 402 -4.33 -11.93 -15.82
N ALA A 403 -3.60 -11.13 -16.62
CA ALA A 403 -2.81 -11.66 -17.72
C ALA A 403 -1.71 -12.64 -17.23
N GLY A 404 -1.01 -12.29 -16.14
CA GLY A 404 0.01 -13.16 -15.52
C GLY A 404 -0.57 -14.47 -14.93
N LEU A 405 -1.85 -14.49 -14.61
CA LEU A 405 -2.56 -15.71 -14.17
C LEU A 405 -2.98 -16.61 -15.35
N GLY A 406 -2.75 -16.21 -16.61
CA GLY A 406 -3.16 -16.93 -17.80
C GLY A 406 -4.68 -16.99 -18.03
N VAL A 407 -5.44 -16.19 -17.29
CA VAL A 407 -6.91 -16.18 -17.40
C VAL A 407 -7.36 -15.50 -18.70
N GLY A 408 -6.54 -14.60 -19.26
CA GLY A 408 -6.86 -13.85 -20.49
C GLY A 408 -7.00 -14.73 -21.73
N ASP A 409 -6.20 -15.78 -21.85
CA ASP A 409 -6.19 -16.69 -23.01
C ASP A 409 -7.45 -17.58 -23.08
N GLY A 410 -8.11 -17.80 -21.95
CA GLY A 410 -9.36 -18.59 -21.85
C GLY A 410 -10.64 -17.77 -21.93
N LEU A 411 -10.56 -16.43 -21.77
CA LEU A 411 -11.76 -15.57 -21.81
C LEU A 411 -12.40 -15.49 -23.20
N GLY A 412 -11.61 -15.67 -24.27
CA GLY A 412 -12.12 -15.73 -25.65
C GLY A 412 -12.98 -16.95 -25.95
N ASP A 413 -12.65 -18.10 -25.38
CA ASP A 413 -13.35 -19.37 -25.61
C ASP A 413 -14.59 -19.54 -24.71
N ASN A 414 -14.67 -18.83 -23.58
CA ASN A 414 -15.78 -18.92 -22.60
C ASN A 414 -16.58 -17.62 -22.47
N ALA A 415 -16.61 -16.78 -23.50
CA ALA A 415 -17.32 -15.51 -23.51
C ALA A 415 -18.80 -15.62 -23.07
N ALA A 416 -19.44 -16.75 -23.39
CA ALA A 416 -20.84 -17.03 -23.01
C ALA A 416 -20.99 -17.24 -21.50
N ASP A 417 -20.06 -17.92 -20.86
CA ASP A 417 -20.10 -18.21 -19.40
C ASP A 417 -19.75 -16.98 -18.59
N VAL A 418 -18.81 -16.16 -19.04
CA VAL A 418 -18.48 -14.86 -18.43
C VAL A 418 -19.66 -13.89 -18.53
N GLN A 419 -20.34 -13.82 -19.72
CA GLN A 419 -21.57 -13.04 -19.88
C GLN A 419 -22.73 -13.58 -19.02
N ALA A 420 -22.86 -14.88 -18.86
CA ALA A 420 -23.87 -15.49 -18.01
C ALA A 420 -23.62 -15.18 -16.53
N GLY A 421 -22.37 -15.24 -16.08
CA GLY A 421 -21.95 -14.87 -14.72
C GLY A 421 -22.17 -13.38 -14.41
N MET A 422 -21.83 -12.50 -15.37
CA MET A 422 -22.08 -11.05 -15.25
C MET A 422 -23.58 -10.72 -15.23
N ARG A 423 -24.40 -11.39 -16.07
CA ARG A 423 -25.86 -11.24 -16.08
C ARG A 423 -26.53 -11.76 -14.81
N ALA A 424 -26.05 -12.87 -14.25
CA ALA A 424 -26.55 -13.42 -13.00
C ALA A 424 -26.25 -12.49 -11.83
N GLY A 425 -25.07 -11.89 -11.76
CA GLY A 425 -24.70 -10.89 -10.76
C GLY A 425 -25.56 -9.62 -10.82
N VAL A 426 -25.83 -9.11 -12.02
CA VAL A 426 -26.69 -7.92 -12.25
C VAL A 426 -28.15 -8.23 -11.92
N GLN A 427 -28.66 -9.42 -12.30
CA GLN A 427 -30.05 -9.82 -12.01
C GLN A 427 -30.29 -10.13 -10.53
N ALA A 428 -29.28 -10.63 -9.81
CA ALA A 428 -29.36 -10.85 -8.37
C ALA A 428 -29.45 -9.51 -7.61
N GLY A 429 -28.70 -8.50 -8.05
CA GLY A 429 -28.79 -7.13 -7.51
C GLY A 429 -30.18 -6.49 -7.72
N VAL A 430 -30.73 -6.60 -8.93
CA VAL A 430 -32.06 -6.03 -9.26
C VAL A 430 -33.21 -6.74 -8.54
N ARG A 431 -33.11 -8.04 -8.26
CA ARG A 431 -34.16 -8.77 -7.50
C ARG A 431 -34.16 -8.49 -6.01
N ALA A 432 -33.03 -8.06 -5.43
CA ALA A 432 -32.96 -7.65 -4.05
C ALA A 432 -33.65 -6.29 -3.82
N GLU A 433 -33.59 -5.37 -4.79
CA GLU A 433 -34.22 -4.05 -4.71
C GLU A 433 -35.75 -4.07 -4.86
N VAL A 434 -36.35 -5.12 -5.42
CA VAL A 434 -37.81 -5.21 -5.62
C VAL A 434 -38.54 -5.87 -4.43
N ARG A 435 -37.79 -6.31 -3.40
CA ARG A 435 -38.39 -6.98 -2.20
C ARG A 435 -38.09 -6.29 -0.87
N SER A 436 -37.63 -5.04 -0.88
CA SER A 436 -37.46 -4.22 0.32
C SER A 436 -38.47 -3.10 0.39
#